data_644877fa85eab689a7dad635455518cb
#
_entry.id   644877fa85eab689a7dad635455518cb
#
_cell.length_a   1.000
_cell.length_b   1.000
_cell.length_c   1.000
_cell.angle_alpha   90.00
_cell.angle_beta   90.00
_cell.angle_gamma   90.00
#
_symmetry.space_group_name_H-M   'P 1'
#
loop_
_entity.id
_entity.type
_entity.pdbx_description
1 polymer ?
#
loop_
_entity_poly.entity_id
_entity_poly.type
_entity_poly.pdbx_seq_one_letter_code
_entity_poly.pdbx_strand_id
1 'polypeptide(L)' 'MTFSSEQIRRARELARERRKHGAIQRLLIDEFNLRPAQCRALLITALADEKAV' A
#
# COMPACT_ATOMS: atom_id res chain seq x y z
N MET A 1 2.61 -11.49 8.32
CA MET A 1 1.27 -11.06 7.89
C MET A 1 1.21 -11.02 6.39
N THR A 2 0.19 -11.62 5.82
CA THR A 2 0.03 -11.72 4.37
C THR A 2 -1.04 -10.75 3.88
N PHE A 3 -0.73 -10.00 2.83
CA PHE A 3 -1.68 -9.10 2.23
C PHE A 3 -2.27 -9.73 0.97
N SER A 4 -3.51 -9.39 0.65
CA SER A 4 -4.15 -9.92 -0.55
C SER A 4 -3.56 -9.27 -1.80
N SER A 5 -3.72 -9.95 -2.93
CA SER A 5 -3.28 -9.41 -4.23
C SER A 5 -3.94 -8.07 -4.52
N GLU A 6 -5.20 -7.94 -4.14
CA GLU A 6 -5.95 -6.71 -4.34
C GLU A 6 -5.37 -5.54 -3.53
N GLN A 7 -5.00 -5.81 -2.29
CA GLN A 7 -4.38 -4.79 -1.44
C GLN A 7 -3.04 -4.34 -2.00
N ILE A 8 -2.22 -5.29 -2.42
CA ILE A 8 -0.91 -5.00 -3.00
C ILE A 8 -1.06 -4.21 -4.29
N ARG A 9 -1.99 -4.61 -5.15
CA ARG A 9 -2.24 -3.91 -6.41
C ARG A 9 -2.71 -2.48 -6.17
N ARG A 10 -3.61 -2.29 -5.21
CA ARG A 10 -4.12 -0.96 -4.89
C ARG A 10 -3.02 -0.05 -4.36
N ALA A 11 -2.15 -0.57 -3.50
CA ALA A 11 -1.03 0.19 -2.98
C ALA A 11 -0.08 0.63 -4.09
N ARG A 12 0.22 -0.25 -5.03
CA ARG A 12 1.05 0.09 -6.19
C ARG A 12 0.39 1.17 -7.06
N GLU A 13 -0.90 1.02 -7.29
CA GLU A 13 -1.65 1.96 -8.11
C GLU A 13 -1.59 3.36 -7.51
N LEU A 14 -1.79 3.48 -6.21
CA LEU A 14 -1.71 4.76 -5.53
C LEU A 14 -0.30 5.35 -5.58
N ALA A 15 0.71 4.50 -5.44
CA ALA A 15 2.10 4.94 -5.53
C ALA A 15 2.43 5.46 -6.93
N ARG A 16 1.90 4.83 -7.97
CA ARG A 16 2.11 5.27 -9.36
C ARG A 16 1.46 6.62 -9.65
N GLU A 17 0.39 6.95 -8.95
CA GLU A 17 -0.27 8.23 -9.11
C GLU A 17 0.53 9.38 -8.50
N ARG A 18 1.67 9.07 -7.87
CA ARG A 18 2.57 10.05 -7.25
C ARG A 18 1.90 10.91 -6.19
N ARG A 19 0.95 10.34 -5.49
CA ARG A 19 0.30 11.03 -4.38
C ARG A 19 1.27 11.09 -3.20
N LYS A 20 1.06 12.09 -2.34
CA LYS A 20 1.88 12.22 -1.15
C LYS A 20 1.72 10.99 -0.27
N HIS A 21 2.81 10.58 0.38
CA HIS A 21 2.83 9.39 1.23
C HIS A 21 1.72 9.39 2.29
N GLY A 22 1.49 10.53 2.92
CA GLY A 22 0.43 10.64 3.91
C GLY A 22 -0.96 10.40 3.33
N ALA A 23 -1.20 10.89 2.11
CA ALA A 23 -2.47 10.70 1.44
C ALA A 23 -2.69 9.23 1.07
N ILE A 24 -1.63 8.57 0.59
CA ILE A 24 -1.68 7.15 0.23
C ILE A 24 -2.02 6.31 1.45
N GLN A 25 -1.34 6.55 2.57
CA GLN A 25 -1.60 5.83 3.80
C GLN A 25 -3.03 6.00 4.27
N ARG A 26 -3.53 7.22 4.23
CA ARG A 26 -4.89 7.52 4.64
C ARG A 26 -5.93 6.79 3.80
N LEU A 27 -5.73 6.80 2.48
CA LEU A 27 -6.63 6.11 1.58
C LEU A 27 -6.65 4.61 1.82
N LEU A 28 -5.48 4.00 2.02
CA LEU A 28 -5.39 2.57 2.28
C LEU A 28 -6.00 2.20 3.63
N ILE A 29 -5.78 3.02 4.64
CA ILE A 29 -6.36 2.80 5.96
C ILE A 29 -7.89 2.82 5.89
N ASP A 30 -8.45 3.81 5.19
CA ASP A 30 -9.89 3.93 5.05
C ASP A 30 -10.48 2.81 4.17
N GLU A 31 -9.82 2.50 3.07
CA GLU A 31 -10.33 1.53 2.11
C GLU A 31 -10.35 0.11 2.64
N PHE A 32 -9.29 -0.28 3.36
CA PHE A 32 -9.14 -1.64 3.87
C PHE A 32 -9.24 -1.75 5.38
N ASN A 33 -9.57 -0.67 6.05
CA ASN A 33 -9.68 -0.63 7.50
C ASN A 33 -8.41 -1.14 8.19
N LEU A 34 -7.27 -0.66 7.74
CA LEU A 34 -5.97 -1.06 8.27
C LEU A 34 -5.53 -0.16 9.42
N ARG A 35 -4.62 -0.70 10.24
CA ARG A 35 -3.93 0.11 11.23
C ARG A 35 -2.71 0.76 10.58
N PRO A 36 -2.20 1.88 11.12
CA PRO A 36 -1.03 2.55 10.51
C PRO A 36 0.16 1.64 10.30
N ALA A 37 0.46 0.75 11.25
CA ALA A 37 1.55 -0.18 11.12
C ALA A 37 1.32 -1.17 9.97
N GLN A 38 0.10 -1.63 9.79
CA GLN A 38 -0.27 -2.53 8.70
C GLN A 38 -0.17 -1.83 7.35
N CYS A 39 -0.59 -0.58 7.29
CA CYS A 39 -0.51 0.19 6.05
C CYS A 39 0.95 0.38 5.63
N ARG A 40 1.83 0.67 6.59
CA ARG A 40 3.26 0.81 6.31
C ARG A 40 3.84 -0.50 5.77
N ALA A 41 3.51 -1.61 6.39
CA ALA A 41 3.97 -2.93 5.94
C ALA A 41 3.46 -3.25 4.54
N LEU A 42 2.21 -2.90 4.25
CA LEU A 42 1.62 -3.10 2.92
C LEU A 42 2.38 -2.31 1.86
N LEU A 43 2.68 -1.05 2.13
CA LEU A 43 3.42 -0.22 1.18
C LEU A 43 4.83 -0.75 0.94
N ILE A 44 5.52 -1.18 1.99
CA ILE A 44 6.84 -1.78 1.86
C ILE A 44 6.77 -3.03 1.00
N THR A 45 5.80 -3.89 1.24
CA THR A 45 5.62 -5.12 0.48
C THR A 45 5.32 -4.83 -0.99
N ALA A 46 4.44 -3.90 -1.26
CA ALA A 46 4.05 -3.55 -2.61
C ALA A 46 5.22 -2.97 -3.40
N LEU A 47 5.99 -2.07 -2.80
CA LEU A 47 7.12 -1.44 -3.47
C LEU A 47 8.29 -2.41 -3.65
N ALA A 48 8.54 -3.27 -2.68
CA ALA A 48 9.59 -4.28 -2.79
C ALA A 48 9.28 -5.27 -3.91
N ASP A 49 8.03 -5.68 -4.03
CA ASP A 49 7.59 -6.60 -5.06
C ASP A 49 7.78 -5.99 -6.46
N GLU A 50 7.53 -4.70 -6.59
CA GLU A 50 7.73 -3.99 -7.85
C GLU A 50 9.20 -3.93 -8.23
N LYS A 51 10.08 -3.77 -7.26
CA LYS A 51 11.53 -3.73 -7.51
C LYS A 51 12.12 -5.09 -7.83
N ALA A 52 11.46 -6.16 -7.44
CA ALA A 52 11.95 -7.52 -7.65
C ALA A 52 11.75 -8.01 -9.08
N VAL A 53 11.04 -7.30 -9.87
CA VAL A 53 10.75 -7.69 -11.26
C VAL A 53 11.84 -7.26 -12.23
#